data_5cb9966633f117c2b3538d231a2a9f36
#
_entry.id   5cb9966633f117c2b3538d231a2a9f36
#
_cell.length_a   1.000
_cell.length_b   1.000
_cell.length_c   1.000
_cell.angle_alpha   90.00
_cell.angle_beta   90.00
_cell.angle_gamma   90.00
#
_symmetry.space_group_name_H-M   'P 1'
#
loop_
_entity.id
_entity.type
_entity.pdbx_description
1 polymer ?
#
loop_
_entity_poly.entity_id
_entity_poly.type
_entity_poly.pdbx_seq_one_letter_code
_entity_poly.pdbx_strand_id
1 'polypeptide(L)'
;FRIVSENVRLKAFDQCGIDAASPYYVKVGRGHAQHKRYMLLFTCLQYRCVHLELLSSLDTCSFLLAFERFIARRVKPSRCVTDNGLNFRGGEKELREIWNRFDHEQIREKHSSIEWWFNPPASPSMGGVFEIMVKCCKRAVTTIIPNHTLTEEELSTAFAMAENIVNSRPISYISNDVGDLE
;
A
#
# COMPACT_ATOMS: atom_id res chain seq x y z
N PHE A 1 1.80 -15.24 -16.20
CA PHE A 1 0.45 -15.16 -15.58
C PHE A 1 -0.57 -15.44 -16.67
N ARG A 2 -1.18 -16.63 -16.63
CA ARG A 2 -2.33 -16.92 -17.46
C ARG A 2 -3.50 -16.13 -16.88
N ILE A 3 -3.94 -15.10 -17.58
CA ILE A 3 -5.23 -14.48 -17.33
C ILE A 3 -6.22 -15.61 -17.62
N VAL A 4 -6.82 -16.16 -16.59
CA VAL A 4 -7.92 -17.09 -16.73
C VAL A 4 -9.05 -16.26 -17.33
N SER A 5 -9.23 -16.43 -18.63
CA SER A 5 -10.43 -15.99 -19.32
C SER A 5 -11.62 -16.70 -18.70
N GLU A 6 -12.60 -15.98 -18.42
CA GLU A 6 -14.03 -16.20 -18.47
C GLU A 6 -14.74 -15.55 -17.30
N ASN A 7 -15.33 -14.38 -17.60
CA ASN A 7 -16.51 -13.77 -16.93
C ASN A 7 -16.55 -13.59 -15.41
N VAL A 8 -15.45 -13.74 -14.70
CA VAL A 8 -15.36 -13.29 -13.30
C VAL A 8 -15.02 -11.80 -13.33
N ARG A 9 -15.99 -10.94 -13.11
CA ARG A 9 -15.74 -9.54 -12.78
C ARG A 9 -14.97 -9.51 -11.45
N LEU A 10 -13.65 -9.55 -11.52
CA LEU A 10 -12.81 -9.47 -10.36
C LEU A 10 -13.05 -8.11 -9.71
N LYS A 11 -13.39 -8.13 -8.44
CA LYS A 11 -13.56 -6.90 -7.66
C LYS A 11 -12.20 -6.24 -7.47
N ALA A 12 -12.15 -4.92 -7.51
CA ALA A 12 -10.93 -4.20 -7.16
C ALA A 12 -10.45 -4.65 -5.77
N PHE A 13 -9.13 -4.85 -5.62
CA PHE A 13 -8.48 -5.38 -4.42
C PHE A 13 -8.77 -6.85 -4.06
N ASP A 14 -9.43 -7.63 -4.93
CA ASP A 14 -9.58 -9.07 -4.69
C ASP A 14 -8.23 -9.78 -4.54
N GLN A 15 -7.26 -9.41 -5.38
CA GLN A 15 -5.85 -9.76 -5.19
C GLN A 15 -5.08 -8.49 -4.85
N CYS A 16 -4.48 -8.49 -3.67
CA CYS A 16 -3.88 -7.30 -3.09
C CYS A 16 -2.40 -7.50 -2.79
N GLY A 17 -1.60 -6.57 -3.25
CA GLY A 17 -0.23 -6.42 -2.82
C GLY A 17 -0.16 -5.50 -1.62
N ILE A 18 0.65 -5.83 -0.62
CA ILE A 18 0.80 -5.03 0.59
C ILE A 18 2.27 -4.68 0.78
N ASP A 19 2.54 -3.39 0.97
CA ASP A 19 3.87 -2.88 1.23
C ASP A 19 3.83 -1.74 2.26
N ALA A 20 4.96 -1.47 2.89
CA ALA A 20 5.09 -0.37 3.82
C ALA A 20 6.21 0.56 3.40
N ALA A 21 6.00 1.83 3.63
CA ALA A 21 6.92 2.86 3.16
C ALA A 21 7.27 3.85 4.26
N SER A 22 8.43 4.46 4.07
CA SER A 22 9.14 5.52 4.80
C SER A 22 8.51 6.02 6.09
N PRO A 23 9.26 6.17 7.17
CA PRO A 23 8.74 6.84 8.34
C PRO A 23 8.44 8.30 8.04
N TYR A 24 7.31 8.76 8.54
CA TYR A 24 6.93 10.16 8.65
C TYR A 24 6.99 10.56 10.12
N TYR A 25 7.36 11.79 10.39
CA TYR A 25 7.45 12.29 11.74
C TYR A 25 6.28 13.21 12.05
N VAL A 26 5.53 12.87 13.09
CA VAL A 26 4.35 13.63 13.53
C VAL A 26 4.48 14.08 14.98
N LYS A 27 3.81 15.18 15.30
CA LYS A 27 3.62 15.62 16.70
C LYS A 27 2.39 14.92 17.27
N VAL A 28 2.52 14.39 18.47
CA VAL A 28 1.41 13.81 19.23
C VAL A 28 1.22 14.61 20.52
N GLY A 29 0.02 15.14 20.71
CA GLY A 29 -0.32 15.94 21.88
C GLY A 29 0.34 17.35 21.88
N ARG A 30 0.47 17.95 23.06
CA ARG A 30 1.00 19.32 23.25
C ARG A 30 2.52 19.38 23.38
N GLY A 31 3.22 18.25 23.32
CA GLY A 31 4.68 18.19 23.46
C GLY A 31 5.42 18.47 22.15
N HIS A 32 6.76 18.63 22.25
CA HIS A 32 7.65 18.75 21.09
C HIS A 32 8.15 17.40 20.58
N ALA A 33 7.79 16.28 21.23
CA ALA A 33 8.23 14.96 20.83
C ALA A 33 7.66 14.60 19.46
N GLN A 34 8.54 14.11 18.58
CA GLN A 34 8.16 13.58 17.27
C GLN A 34 8.06 12.08 17.36
N HIS A 35 7.01 11.53 16.78
CA HIS A 35 6.75 10.10 16.71
C HIS A 35 6.79 9.63 15.26
N LYS A 36 7.42 8.48 15.04
CA LYS A 36 7.43 7.83 13.73
C LYS A 36 6.04 7.28 13.41
N ARG A 37 5.61 7.49 12.18
CA ARG A 37 4.43 6.86 11.56
C ARG A 37 4.84 6.32 10.20
N TYR A 38 4.14 5.30 9.74
CA TYR A 38 4.49 4.63 8.49
C TYR A 38 3.27 4.60 7.57
N MET A 39 3.53 4.60 6.28
CA MET A 39 2.51 4.41 5.26
C MET A 39 2.39 2.92 4.94
N LEU A 40 1.21 2.35 5.13
CA LEU A 40 0.88 1.02 4.63
C LEU A 40 0.13 1.18 3.31
N LEU A 41 0.68 0.58 2.27
CA LEU A 41 0.16 0.64 0.91
C LEU A 41 -0.49 -0.70 0.55
N PHE A 42 -1.74 -0.65 0.13
CA PHE A 42 -2.45 -1.74 -0.51
C PHE A 42 -2.57 -1.46 -2.00
N THR A 43 -2.08 -2.36 -2.82
CA THR A 43 -2.13 -2.22 -4.29
C THR A 43 -3.01 -3.31 -4.87
N CYS A 44 -4.02 -2.95 -5.64
CA CYS A 44 -4.77 -3.91 -6.44
C CYS A 44 -3.86 -4.45 -7.54
N LEU A 45 -3.60 -5.77 -7.54
CA LEU A 45 -2.70 -6.38 -8.51
C LEU A 45 -3.26 -6.38 -9.92
N GLN A 46 -4.58 -6.28 -10.07
CA GLN A 46 -5.27 -6.25 -11.36
C GLN A 46 -5.40 -4.83 -11.93
N TYR A 47 -5.94 -3.90 -11.13
CA TYR A 47 -6.27 -2.55 -11.61
C TYR A 47 -5.23 -1.52 -11.25
N ARG A 48 -4.25 -1.87 -10.40
CA ARG A 48 -3.19 -0.98 -9.91
C ARG A 48 -3.70 0.27 -9.21
N CYS A 49 -4.93 0.25 -8.74
CA CYS A 49 -5.40 1.24 -7.80
C CYS A 49 -4.80 0.95 -6.42
N VAL A 50 -4.69 2.00 -5.62
CA VAL A 50 -4.05 1.94 -4.31
C VAL A 50 -5.03 2.32 -3.20
N HIS A 51 -4.71 1.86 -1.98
CA HIS A 51 -5.31 2.33 -0.75
C HIS A 51 -4.21 2.55 0.28
N LEU A 52 -4.24 3.68 0.94
CA LEU A 52 -3.22 4.10 1.90
C LEU A 52 -3.78 4.12 3.31
N GLU A 53 -3.05 3.49 4.23
CA GLU A 53 -3.37 3.48 5.65
C GLU A 53 -2.17 3.95 6.48
N LEU A 54 -2.48 4.61 7.59
CA LEU A 54 -1.49 5.04 8.56
C LEU A 54 -1.23 3.93 9.56
N LEU A 55 0.05 3.55 9.71
CA LEU A 55 0.53 2.70 10.79
C LEU A 55 1.13 3.56 11.91
N SER A 56 0.67 3.36 13.12
CA SER A 56 1.22 4.00 14.32
C SER A 56 2.57 3.43 14.72
N SER A 57 2.83 2.16 14.42
CA SER A 57 4.05 1.42 14.73
C SER A 57 4.22 0.24 13.76
N LEU A 58 5.40 -0.37 13.77
CA LEU A 58 5.71 -1.57 12.99
C LEU A 58 5.52 -2.83 13.85
N ASP A 59 4.30 -3.01 14.35
CA ASP A 59 3.89 -4.19 15.09
C ASP A 59 2.60 -4.81 14.51
N THR A 60 2.34 -6.07 14.87
CA THR A 60 1.20 -6.83 14.36
C THR A 60 -0.15 -6.19 14.70
N CYS A 61 -0.29 -5.60 15.87
CA CYS A 61 -1.55 -4.95 16.28
C CYS A 61 -1.85 -3.73 15.39
N SER A 62 -0.85 -2.90 15.14
CA SER A 62 -0.98 -1.73 14.26
C SER A 62 -1.32 -2.15 12.84
N PHE A 63 -0.65 -3.19 12.32
CA PHE A 63 -0.95 -3.78 11.02
C PHE A 63 -2.40 -4.28 10.94
N LEU A 64 -2.84 -5.08 11.91
CA LEU A 64 -4.19 -5.65 11.93
C LEU A 64 -5.27 -4.56 11.96
N LEU A 65 -5.07 -3.50 12.74
CA LEU A 65 -6.00 -2.36 12.77
C LEU A 65 -6.07 -1.62 11.42
N ALA A 66 -4.94 -1.43 10.77
CA ALA A 66 -4.89 -0.82 9.43
C ALA A 66 -5.55 -1.74 8.39
N PHE A 67 -5.31 -3.04 8.46
CA PHE A 67 -5.93 -4.03 7.59
C PHE A 67 -7.46 -4.09 7.75
N GLU A 68 -7.96 -4.02 8.99
CA GLU A 68 -9.40 -3.95 9.25
C GLU A 68 -10.02 -2.68 8.66
N ARG A 69 -9.35 -1.53 8.77
CA ARG A 69 -9.82 -0.29 8.12
C ARG A 69 -9.86 -0.42 6.59
N PHE A 70 -8.84 -1.07 6.01
CA PHE A 70 -8.80 -1.35 4.58
C PHE A 70 -9.98 -2.20 4.13
N ILE A 71 -10.23 -3.37 4.74
CA ILE A 71 -11.33 -4.25 4.35
C ILE A 71 -12.72 -3.64 4.60
N ALA A 72 -12.84 -2.79 5.62
CA ALA A 72 -14.08 -2.07 5.89
C ALA A 72 -14.42 -1.00 4.83
N ARG A 73 -13.39 -0.39 4.21
CA ARG A 73 -13.55 0.67 3.19
C ARG A 73 -13.53 0.15 1.76
N ARG A 74 -12.95 -1.02 1.53
CA ARG A 74 -12.77 -1.62 0.20
C ARG A 74 -13.52 -2.94 0.12
N VAL A 75 -12.80 -4.01 -0.11
CA VAL A 75 -13.33 -5.37 -0.13
C VAL A 75 -12.36 -6.28 0.60
N LYS A 76 -12.87 -7.32 1.24
CA LYS A 76 -12.01 -8.35 1.80
C LYS A 76 -11.35 -9.10 0.64
N PRO A 77 -10.01 -9.08 0.52
CA PRO A 77 -9.31 -9.76 -0.57
C PRO A 77 -9.38 -11.28 -0.41
N SER A 78 -9.37 -11.98 -1.54
CA SER A 78 -9.17 -13.43 -1.57
C SER A 78 -7.69 -13.80 -1.36
N ARG A 79 -6.77 -12.95 -1.82
CA ARG A 79 -5.32 -13.15 -1.73
C ARG A 79 -4.58 -11.87 -1.37
N CYS A 80 -3.64 -12.00 -0.44
CA CYS A 80 -2.69 -10.96 -0.08
C CYS A 80 -1.26 -11.41 -0.33
N VAL A 81 -0.45 -10.54 -0.96
CA VAL A 81 0.97 -10.78 -1.24
C VAL A 81 1.77 -9.66 -0.63
N THR A 82 2.84 -9.99 0.10
CA THR A 82 3.76 -8.99 0.64
C THR A 82 5.10 -9.05 -0.10
N ASP A 83 5.73 -7.90 -0.33
CA ASP A 83 7.06 -7.86 -0.92
C ASP A 83 8.15 -8.11 0.13
N ASN A 84 9.22 -8.78 -0.29
CA ASN A 84 10.39 -9.10 0.57
C ASN A 84 11.30 -7.89 0.85
N GLY A 85 11.03 -6.73 0.27
CA GLY A 85 11.86 -5.55 0.45
C GLY A 85 13.31 -5.68 -0.05
N LEU A 86 13.64 -6.75 -0.78
CA LEU A 86 14.99 -7.03 -1.27
C LEU A 86 15.47 -6.03 -2.33
N ASN A 87 14.57 -5.31 -2.98
CA ASN A 87 14.90 -4.40 -4.09
C ASN A 87 15.02 -2.92 -3.70
N PHE A 88 14.89 -2.58 -2.42
CA PHE A 88 15.09 -1.21 -1.96
C PHE A 88 16.58 -0.84 -1.95
N ARG A 89 17.08 -0.38 -3.08
CA ARG A 89 18.38 0.31 -3.14
C ARG A 89 18.26 1.61 -2.34
N GLY A 90 18.84 1.66 -1.15
CA GLY A 90 18.85 2.83 -0.28
C GLY A 90 17.71 2.92 0.74
N GLY A 91 16.87 1.88 0.88
CA GLY A 91 15.86 1.83 1.93
C GLY A 91 16.47 1.72 3.33
N GLU A 92 15.87 2.40 4.29
CA GLU A 92 16.23 2.27 5.71
C GLU A 92 16.18 0.79 6.11
N LYS A 93 17.19 0.36 6.87
CA LYS A 93 17.29 -1.04 7.36
C LYS A 93 16.00 -1.50 8.07
N GLU A 94 15.33 -0.55 8.72
CA GLU A 94 14.06 -0.74 9.43
C GLU A 94 12.93 -1.25 8.52
N LEU A 95 12.86 -0.79 7.26
CA LEU A 95 11.81 -1.20 6.31
C LEU A 95 12.11 -2.54 5.62
N ARG A 96 13.40 -2.93 5.55
CA ARG A 96 13.78 -4.22 4.95
C ARG A 96 13.31 -5.42 5.77
N GLU A 97 13.15 -5.22 7.06
CA GLU A 97 12.80 -6.27 8.01
C GLU A 97 11.35 -6.12 8.53
N ILE A 98 10.56 -5.25 7.90
CA ILE A 98 9.23 -4.91 8.39
C ILE A 98 8.33 -6.16 8.54
N TRP A 99 8.35 -7.03 7.54
CA TRP A 99 7.53 -8.23 7.53
C TRP A 99 8.01 -9.28 8.53
N ASN A 100 9.29 -9.26 8.92
CA ASN A 100 9.83 -10.16 9.96
C ASN A 100 9.39 -9.74 11.38
N ARG A 101 8.85 -8.52 11.54
CA ARG A 101 8.36 -8.01 12.82
C ARG A 101 6.91 -8.40 13.10
N PHE A 102 6.18 -8.80 12.06
CA PHE A 102 4.78 -9.17 12.19
C PHE A 102 4.64 -10.65 12.52
N ASP A 103 3.70 -10.95 13.40
CA ASP A 103 3.28 -12.33 13.66
C ASP A 103 2.39 -12.80 12.51
N HIS A 104 3.00 -13.51 11.57
CA HIS A 104 2.32 -14.01 10.38
C HIS A 104 1.26 -15.06 10.72
N GLU A 105 1.46 -15.82 11.80
CA GLU A 105 0.52 -16.84 12.26
C GLU A 105 -0.74 -16.18 12.81
N GLN A 106 -0.60 -15.21 13.67
CA GLN A 106 -1.72 -14.40 14.19
C GLN A 106 -2.51 -13.72 13.07
N ILE A 107 -1.83 -13.19 12.04
CA ILE A 107 -2.48 -12.58 10.87
C ILE A 107 -3.29 -13.62 10.10
N ARG A 108 -2.71 -14.80 9.86
CA ARG A 108 -3.39 -15.90 9.16
C ARG A 108 -4.59 -16.43 9.93
N GLU A 109 -4.46 -16.62 11.22
CA GLU A 109 -5.54 -17.08 12.08
C GLU A 109 -6.73 -16.10 12.07
N LYS A 110 -6.45 -14.82 12.27
CA LYS A 110 -7.49 -13.78 12.29
C LYS A 110 -8.19 -13.63 10.94
N HIS A 111 -7.49 -13.84 9.84
CA HIS A 111 -8.00 -13.72 8.48
C HIS A 111 -7.83 -15.01 7.69
N SER A 112 -8.26 -16.14 8.25
CA SER A 112 -8.07 -17.50 7.70
C SER A 112 -8.69 -17.74 6.34
N SER A 113 -9.69 -16.94 5.94
CA SER A 113 -10.30 -17.02 4.60
C SER A 113 -9.49 -16.31 3.51
N ILE A 114 -8.36 -15.67 3.85
CA ILE A 114 -7.46 -14.99 2.92
C ILE A 114 -6.25 -15.87 2.68
N GLU A 115 -5.89 -16.04 1.41
CA GLU A 115 -4.64 -16.69 1.04
C GLU A 115 -3.48 -15.71 1.20
N TRP A 116 -2.60 -15.97 2.19
CA TRP A 116 -1.46 -15.12 2.50
C TRP A 116 -0.17 -15.64 1.90
N TRP A 117 0.48 -14.84 1.08
CA TRP A 117 1.79 -15.09 0.52
C TRP A 117 2.78 -14.09 1.09
N PHE A 118 3.38 -14.45 2.21
CA PHE A 118 4.44 -13.66 2.82
C PHE A 118 5.76 -13.97 2.13
N ASN A 119 6.41 -12.94 1.62
CA ASN A 119 7.73 -13.04 1.02
C ASN A 119 7.85 -14.15 -0.06
N PRO A 120 7.07 -14.15 -1.13
CA PRO A 120 7.24 -15.13 -2.18
C PRO A 120 8.63 -15.04 -2.78
N PRO A 121 9.27 -16.16 -3.14
CA PRO A 121 10.57 -16.16 -3.81
C PRO A 121 10.49 -15.29 -5.06
N ALA A 122 11.54 -14.49 -5.32
CA ALA A 122 11.64 -13.43 -6.30
C ALA A 122 10.86 -13.72 -7.60
N SER A 123 9.70 -13.11 -7.71
CA SER A 123 8.94 -13.04 -8.94
C SER A 123 9.25 -11.68 -9.59
N PRO A 124 10.12 -11.61 -10.60
CA PRO A 124 10.61 -10.35 -11.16
C PRO A 124 9.50 -9.41 -11.66
N SER A 125 8.36 -9.98 -12.04
CA SER A 125 7.20 -9.24 -12.55
C SER A 125 6.35 -8.60 -11.46
N MET A 126 6.38 -9.10 -10.23
CA MET A 126 5.60 -8.54 -9.13
C MET A 126 6.34 -7.42 -8.39
N GLY A 127 7.66 -7.56 -8.18
CA GLY A 127 8.48 -6.54 -7.54
C GLY A 127 8.42 -5.18 -8.23
N GLY A 128 8.40 -5.16 -9.56
CA GLY A 128 8.31 -3.92 -10.34
C GLY A 128 7.01 -3.13 -10.12
N VAL A 129 5.89 -3.82 -9.95
CA VAL A 129 4.58 -3.15 -9.70
C VAL A 129 4.56 -2.48 -8.33
N PHE A 130 5.02 -3.18 -7.29
CA PHE A 130 5.09 -2.64 -5.93
C PHE A 130 5.99 -1.40 -5.89
N GLU A 131 7.20 -1.51 -6.45
CA GLU A 131 8.17 -0.42 -6.44
C GLU A 131 7.63 0.85 -7.13
N ILE A 132 6.99 0.70 -8.28
CA ILE A 132 6.37 1.81 -9.01
C ILE A 132 5.28 2.45 -8.17
N MET A 133 4.38 1.65 -7.59
CA MET A 133 3.26 2.17 -6.80
C MET A 133 3.73 2.87 -5.53
N VAL A 134 4.71 2.31 -4.82
CA VAL A 134 5.34 2.96 -3.66
C VAL A 134 5.96 4.29 -4.05
N LYS A 135 6.70 4.36 -5.16
CA LYS A 135 7.30 5.62 -5.66
C LYS A 135 6.22 6.66 -6.01
N CYS A 136 5.15 6.25 -6.69
CA CYS A 136 4.04 7.14 -7.02
C CYS A 136 3.38 7.71 -5.76
N CYS A 137 3.06 6.86 -4.79
CA CYS A 137 2.44 7.28 -3.54
C CYS A 137 3.35 8.20 -2.72
N LYS A 138 4.64 7.85 -2.55
CA LYS A 138 5.61 8.70 -1.87
C LYS A 138 5.71 10.08 -2.53
N ARG A 139 5.81 10.14 -3.85
CA ARG A 139 5.86 11.39 -4.59
C ARG A 139 4.61 12.25 -4.36
N ALA A 140 3.42 11.65 -4.45
CA ALA A 140 2.17 12.33 -4.20
C ALA A 140 2.12 12.89 -2.76
N VAL A 141 2.43 12.07 -1.76
CA VAL A 141 2.47 12.49 -0.35
C VAL A 141 3.48 13.62 -0.15
N THR A 142 4.70 13.52 -0.69
CA THR A 142 5.74 14.57 -0.55
C THR A 142 5.29 15.90 -1.17
N THR A 143 4.49 15.86 -2.24
CA THR A 143 3.97 17.08 -2.87
C THR A 143 2.88 17.75 -2.04
N ILE A 144 2.12 16.97 -1.27
CA ILE A 144 1.01 17.46 -0.45
C ILE A 144 1.48 17.97 0.90
N ILE A 145 2.49 17.31 1.49
CA ILE A 145 2.97 17.62 2.84
C ILE A 145 3.60 19.02 2.88
N PRO A 146 3.12 19.89 3.77
CA PRO A 146 3.71 21.22 3.97
C PRO A 146 5.07 21.14 4.69
N ASN A 147 5.81 22.26 4.68
CA ASN A 147 7.16 22.37 5.28
C ASN A 147 7.13 22.52 6.82
N HIS A 148 6.14 21.99 7.52
CA HIS A 148 6.10 21.96 8.98
C HIS A 148 5.88 20.55 9.53
N THR A 149 6.12 20.35 10.82
CA THR A 149 5.87 19.06 11.46
C THR A 149 4.38 18.82 11.56
N LEU A 150 3.92 17.75 10.91
CA LEU A 150 2.51 17.36 10.83
C LEU A 150 1.96 16.85 12.15
N THR A 151 0.66 16.98 12.31
CA THR A 151 -0.13 16.16 13.22
C THR A 151 -0.45 14.81 12.56
N GLU A 152 -0.91 13.85 13.34
CA GLU A 152 -1.33 12.55 12.83
C GLU A 152 -2.55 12.67 11.90
N GLU A 153 -3.46 13.60 12.22
CA GLU A 153 -4.64 13.89 11.40
C GLU A 153 -4.27 14.50 10.05
N GLU A 154 -3.35 15.46 10.02
CA GLU A 154 -2.84 16.06 8.78
C GLU A 154 -2.14 15.01 7.90
N LEU A 155 -1.34 14.12 8.50
CA LEU A 155 -0.69 13.04 7.77
C LEU A 155 -1.72 12.04 7.20
N SER A 156 -2.72 11.67 7.97
CA SER A 156 -3.82 10.79 7.51
C SER A 156 -4.58 11.43 6.36
N THR A 157 -4.84 12.74 6.44
CA THR A 157 -5.48 13.51 5.37
C THR A 157 -4.60 13.56 4.12
N ALA A 158 -3.29 13.78 4.28
CA ALA A 158 -2.35 13.76 3.16
C ALA A 158 -2.32 12.40 2.45
N PHE A 159 -2.43 11.29 3.20
CA PHE A 159 -2.53 9.95 2.62
C PHE A 159 -3.82 9.79 1.80
N ALA A 160 -4.96 10.24 2.31
CA ALA A 160 -6.23 10.18 1.58
C ALA A 160 -6.19 11.00 0.29
N MET A 161 -5.58 12.21 0.33
CA MET A 161 -5.39 13.06 -0.86
C MET A 161 -4.43 12.40 -1.87
N ALA A 162 -3.32 11.83 -1.40
CA ALA A 162 -2.35 11.13 -2.26
C ALA A 162 -2.98 9.89 -2.92
N GLU A 163 -3.78 9.13 -2.18
CA GLU A 163 -4.56 8.00 -2.70
C GLU A 163 -5.46 8.46 -3.86
N ASN A 164 -6.20 9.54 -3.68
CA ASN A 164 -7.06 10.08 -4.72
C ASN A 164 -6.27 10.50 -5.96
N ILE A 165 -5.16 11.22 -5.81
CA ILE A 165 -4.30 11.63 -6.93
C ILE A 165 -3.78 10.42 -7.70
N VAL A 166 -3.26 9.41 -6.99
CA VAL A 166 -2.70 8.21 -7.62
C VAL A 166 -3.77 7.40 -8.32
N ASN A 167 -4.98 7.30 -7.76
CA ASN A 167 -6.08 6.56 -8.35
C ASN A 167 -6.77 7.31 -9.51
N SER A 168 -6.62 8.62 -9.60
CA SER A 168 -7.15 9.44 -10.70
C SER A 168 -6.25 9.46 -11.94
N ARG A 169 -5.05 8.84 -11.89
CA ARG A 169 -4.18 8.79 -13.06
C ARG A 169 -4.81 7.93 -14.17
N PRO A 170 -4.64 8.31 -15.45
CA PRO A 170 -5.05 7.47 -16.56
C PRO A 170 -4.26 6.15 -16.57
N ILE A 171 -4.93 5.04 -16.78
CA ILE A 171 -4.31 3.71 -16.85
C ILE A 171 -3.84 3.41 -18.28
N SER A 172 -4.54 3.98 -19.27
CA SER A 172 -4.21 3.87 -20.68
C SER A 172 -4.19 5.26 -21.33
N TYR A 173 -3.47 5.37 -22.44
CA TYR A 173 -3.53 6.55 -23.29
C TYR A 173 -4.95 6.63 -23.89
N ILE A 174 -5.59 7.77 -23.72
CA ILE A 174 -6.83 8.09 -24.44
C ILE A 174 -6.37 8.87 -25.67
N SER A 175 -6.46 8.25 -26.85
CA SER A 175 -6.20 8.97 -28.09
C SER A 175 -7.23 10.08 -28.26
N ASN A 176 -6.76 11.27 -28.63
CA ASN A 176 -7.63 12.36 -29.04
C ASN A 176 -7.92 12.32 -30.55
N ASP A 177 -7.42 11.31 -31.24
CA ASP A 177 -7.61 11.14 -32.68
C ASP A 177 -8.87 10.30 -32.94
N VAL A 178 -9.80 10.85 -33.69
CA VAL A 178 -11.10 10.23 -33.99
C VAL A 178 -10.92 8.95 -34.83
N GLY A 179 -9.74 8.74 -35.45
CA GLY A 179 -9.38 7.58 -36.26
C GLY A 179 -8.86 6.37 -35.48
N ASP A 180 -8.54 6.52 -34.18
CA ASP A 180 -7.99 5.44 -33.35
C ASP A 180 -9.06 4.57 -32.65
N LEU A 181 -10.33 4.69 -33.04
CA LEU A 181 -11.47 3.96 -32.45
C LEU A 181 -11.93 2.76 -33.31
N GLU A 182 -11.14 2.30 -34.25
CA GLU A 182 -11.41 1.05 -35.00
C GLU A 182 -10.53 -0.11 -34.56
#